data_40afa0cc1f4a64fb4027f1a402350eab
#
_entry.id   40afa0cc1f4a64fb4027f1a402350eab
#
_cell.length_a   1.000
_cell.length_b   1.000
_cell.length_c   1.000
_cell.angle_alpha   90.00
_cell.angle_beta   90.00
_cell.angle_gamma   90.00
#
_symmetry.space_group_name_H-M   'P 1'
#
loop_
_entity.id
_entity.type
_entity.pdbx_description
1 polymer ?
#
loop_
_entity_poly.entity_id
_entity_poly.type
_entity_poly.pdbx_seq_one_letter_code
_entity_poly.pdbx_strand_id
1 'polypeptide(L)'
;MKVAITGISGRMGHTLIEAIQQDDRFSLVAAFTQEKSEEKNTRLVENLNLTPSPLLTHDFSELLAANPEVLIDFSAPQATLSLLAPSMQVSLPLIIGTTGFTETQKLEISKASQTLPIVLAPNFSV
;
A
#
# COMPACT_ATOMS: atom_id res chain seq x y z
N MET A 1 -4.42 -0.23 14.61
CA MET A 1 -4.00 0.70 13.53
C MET A 1 -4.58 0.23 12.20
N LYS A 2 -5.20 1.14 11.50
CA LYS A 2 -5.81 0.85 10.20
C LYS A 2 -4.79 0.97 9.09
N VAL A 3 -4.63 -0.08 8.31
CA VAL A 3 -3.59 -0.19 7.28
C VAL A 3 -4.23 -0.34 5.90
N ALA A 4 -3.68 0.36 4.91
CA ALA A 4 -3.98 0.12 3.51
C ALA A 4 -2.72 -0.39 2.82
N ILE A 5 -2.88 -1.19 1.78
CA ILE A 5 -1.77 -1.82 1.06
C ILE A 5 -1.93 -1.62 -0.44
N THR A 6 -0.82 -1.41 -1.13
CA THR A 6 -0.76 -1.53 -2.60
C THR A 6 0.13 -2.71 -2.97
N GLY A 7 -0.08 -3.27 -4.16
CA GLY A 7 0.76 -4.35 -4.67
C GLY A 7 0.49 -5.72 -4.06
N ILE A 8 -0.77 -6.00 -3.72
CA ILE A 8 -1.12 -7.25 -3.03
C ILE A 8 -0.97 -8.51 -3.89
N SER A 9 -0.86 -8.37 -5.20
CA SER A 9 -0.71 -9.53 -6.09
C SER A 9 0.66 -10.16 -6.04
N GLY A 10 1.64 -9.48 -5.44
CA GLY A 10 2.99 -10.01 -5.31
C GLY A 10 3.16 -10.87 -4.07
N ARG A 11 4.31 -11.55 -4.00
CA ARG A 11 4.64 -12.45 -2.89
C ARG A 11 4.71 -11.69 -1.56
N MET A 12 5.33 -10.52 -1.56
CA MET A 12 5.44 -9.69 -0.35
C MET A 12 4.09 -9.18 0.12
N GLY A 13 3.22 -8.80 -0.81
CA GLY A 13 1.86 -8.37 -0.46
C GLY A 13 1.09 -9.46 0.25
N HIS A 14 1.19 -10.69 -0.23
CA HIS A 14 0.53 -11.84 0.37
C HIS A 14 1.06 -12.09 1.80
N THR A 15 2.39 -12.10 1.96
CA THR A 15 3.03 -12.30 3.25
C THR A 15 2.63 -11.21 4.25
N LEU A 16 2.55 -9.97 3.79
CA LEU A 16 2.19 -8.84 4.63
C LEU A 16 0.74 -8.93 5.10
N ILE A 17 -0.18 -9.33 4.21
CA ILE A 17 -1.59 -9.52 4.58
C ILE A 17 -1.70 -10.57 5.68
N GLU A 18 -0.99 -11.69 5.54
CA GLU A 18 -1.00 -12.73 6.56
C GLU A 18 -0.47 -12.22 7.90
N ALA A 19 0.61 -11.44 7.89
CA ALA A 19 1.18 -10.87 9.10
C ALA A 19 0.21 -9.92 9.80
N ILE A 20 -0.49 -9.08 9.03
CA ILE A 20 -1.48 -8.16 9.57
C ILE A 20 -2.65 -8.92 10.17
N GLN A 21 -3.11 -9.97 9.50
CA GLN A 21 -4.23 -10.78 9.96
C GLN A 21 -3.94 -11.44 11.32
N GLN A 22 -2.69 -11.80 11.56
CA GLN A 22 -2.29 -12.49 12.78
C GLN A 22 -2.00 -11.56 13.95
N ASP A 23 -1.98 -10.25 13.71
CA ASP A 23 -1.61 -9.26 14.73
C ASP A 23 -2.81 -8.36 15.04
N ASP A 24 -3.36 -8.50 16.25
CA ASP A 24 -4.56 -7.76 16.67
C ASP A 24 -4.36 -6.24 16.73
N ARG A 25 -3.11 -5.77 16.69
CA ARG A 25 -2.82 -4.33 16.70
C ARG A 25 -3.11 -3.68 15.36
N PHE A 26 -3.28 -4.46 14.29
CA PHE A 26 -3.44 -3.95 12.93
C PHE A 26 -4.73 -4.48 12.31
N SER A 27 -5.33 -3.67 11.46
CA SER A 27 -6.52 -4.03 10.70
C SER A 27 -6.33 -3.58 9.26
N LEU A 28 -6.43 -4.50 8.31
CA LEU A 28 -6.38 -4.16 6.90
C LEU A 28 -7.73 -3.61 6.48
N VAL A 29 -7.80 -2.31 6.18
CA VAL A 29 -9.07 -1.65 5.82
C VAL A 29 -9.24 -1.51 4.32
N ALA A 30 -8.16 -1.46 3.56
CA ALA A 30 -8.24 -1.30 2.11
C ALA A 30 -7.01 -1.86 1.42
N ALA A 31 -7.21 -2.34 0.21
CA ALA A 31 -6.12 -2.77 -0.66
C ALA A 31 -6.35 -2.20 -2.06
N PHE A 32 -5.31 -1.60 -2.62
CA PHE A 32 -5.36 -1.06 -3.97
C PHE A 32 -4.93 -2.13 -4.96
N THR A 33 -5.70 -2.28 -6.03
CA THR A 33 -5.38 -3.18 -7.12
C THR A 33 -5.48 -2.42 -8.44
N GLN A 34 -4.67 -2.82 -9.42
CA GLN A 34 -4.86 -2.33 -10.78
C GLN A 34 -6.13 -2.96 -11.35
N GLU A 35 -6.84 -2.21 -12.18
CA GLU A 35 -8.10 -2.69 -12.77
C GLU A 35 -7.92 -4.04 -13.46
N LYS A 36 -6.82 -4.23 -14.19
CA LYS A 36 -6.53 -5.48 -14.89
C LYS A 36 -6.30 -6.67 -13.96
N SER A 37 -6.01 -6.43 -12.69
CA SER A 37 -5.74 -7.46 -11.69
C SER A 37 -6.85 -7.61 -10.66
N GLU A 38 -7.95 -6.87 -10.83
CA GLU A 38 -9.01 -6.81 -9.83
C GLU A 38 -9.65 -8.17 -9.55
N GLU A 39 -9.97 -8.92 -10.60
CA GLU A 39 -10.60 -10.24 -10.45
C GLU A 39 -9.69 -11.20 -9.70
N LYS A 40 -8.40 -11.25 -10.07
CA LYS A 40 -7.41 -12.11 -9.41
C LYS A 40 -7.26 -11.74 -7.94
N ASN A 41 -7.16 -10.45 -7.65
CA ASN A 41 -6.95 -9.97 -6.29
C ASN A 41 -8.21 -10.12 -5.44
N THR A 42 -9.40 -10.00 -6.02
CA THR A 42 -10.64 -10.29 -5.32
C THR A 42 -10.67 -11.73 -4.84
N ARG A 43 -10.28 -12.68 -5.70
CA ARG A 43 -10.22 -14.09 -5.32
C ARG A 43 -9.18 -14.33 -4.23
N LEU A 44 -8.04 -13.65 -4.31
CA LEU A 44 -7.01 -13.75 -3.28
C LEU A 44 -7.54 -13.32 -1.91
N VAL A 45 -8.20 -12.17 -1.84
CA VAL A 45 -8.75 -11.64 -0.60
C VAL A 45 -9.84 -12.56 -0.06
N GLU A 46 -10.72 -13.08 -0.92
CA GLU A 46 -11.76 -14.02 -0.52
C GLU A 46 -11.17 -15.30 0.05
N ASN A 47 -10.13 -15.84 -0.59
CA ASN A 47 -9.47 -17.07 -0.15
C ASN A 47 -8.77 -16.92 1.21
N LEU A 48 -8.31 -15.72 1.53
CA LEU A 48 -7.67 -15.46 2.82
C LEU A 48 -8.69 -15.32 3.95
N ASN A 49 -9.96 -15.20 3.62
CA ASN A 49 -11.06 -15.19 4.60
C ASN A 49 -10.86 -14.14 5.69
N LEU A 50 -10.49 -12.93 5.29
CA LEU A 50 -10.20 -11.84 6.21
C LEU A 50 -11.47 -11.31 6.90
N THR A 51 -11.38 -11.02 8.19
CA THR A 51 -12.50 -10.50 8.97
C THR A 51 -12.05 -9.30 9.81
N PRO A 52 -12.61 -8.08 9.61
CA PRO A 52 -13.54 -7.74 8.52
C PRO A 52 -12.85 -7.78 7.16
N SER A 53 -13.66 -7.94 6.10
CA SER A 53 -13.13 -7.96 4.75
C SER A 53 -12.67 -6.55 4.34
N PRO A 54 -11.45 -6.39 3.82
CA PRO A 54 -10.98 -5.07 3.39
C PRO A 54 -11.67 -4.61 2.10
N LEU A 55 -11.72 -3.30 1.90
CA LEU A 55 -12.13 -2.73 0.62
C LEU A 55 -11.05 -3.02 -0.42
N LEU A 56 -11.42 -3.66 -1.51
CA LEU A 56 -10.52 -3.83 -2.66
C LEU A 56 -10.95 -2.86 -3.75
N THR A 57 -10.06 -1.96 -4.16
CA THR A 57 -10.42 -0.91 -5.11
C THR A 57 -9.27 -0.57 -6.04
N HIS A 58 -9.59 -0.09 -7.25
CA HIS A 58 -8.62 0.50 -8.17
C HIS A 58 -8.74 2.04 -8.21
N ASP A 59 -9.56 2.60 -7.31
CA ASP A 59 -9.73 4.05 -7.17
C ASP A 59 -9.08 4.50 -5.86
N PHE A 60 -8.00 5.28 -5.97
CA PHE A 60 -7.26 5.71 -4.79
C PHE A 60 -8.08 6.60 -3.85
N SER A 61 -9.02 7.37 -4.39
CA SER A 61 -9.89 8.17 -3.53
C SER A 61 -10.82 7.31 -2.67
N GLU A 62 -11.27 6.17 -3.18
CA GLU A 62 -12.04 5.21 -2.38
C GLU A 62 -11.19 4.59 -1.28
N LEU A 63 -9.91 4.29 -1.59
CA LEU A 63 -8.98 3.77 -0.60
C LEU A 63 -8.80 4.78 0.54
N LEU A 64 -8.62 6.05 0.21
CA LEU A 64 -8.47 7.11 1.21
C LEU A 64 -9.75 7.28 2.05
N ALA A 65 -10.91 7.06 1.45
CA ALA A 65 -12.19 7.16 2.17
C ALA A 65 -12.35 6.07 3.25
N ALA A 66 -11.58 4.99 3.17
CA ALA A 66 -11.55 3.96 4.22
C ALA A 66 -10.80 4.42 5.48
N ASN A 67 -10.23 5.62 5.45
CA ASN A 67 -9.50 6.25 6.56
C ASN A 67 -8.33 5.43 7.10
N PRO A 68 -7.42 4.94 6.24
CA PRO A 68 -6.23 4.28 6.73
C PRO A 68 -5.33 5.24 7.50
N GLU A 69 -4.60 4.72 8.45
CA GLU A 69 -3.62 5.49 9.23
C GLU A 69 -2.21 5.41 8.63
N VAL A 70 -1.98 4.39 7.80
CA VAL A 70 -0.71 4.21 7.09
C VAL A 70 -0.97 3.45 5.80
N LEU A 71 -0.20 3.75 4.76
CA LEU A 71 -0.22 3.03 3.49
C LEU A 71 1.11 2.32 3.30
N ILE A 72 1.05 1.02 3.04
CA ILE A 72 2.23 0.21 2.77
C ILE A 72 2.24 -0.13 1.28
N ASP A 73 3.31 0.26 0.58
CA ASP A 73 3.38 0.20 -0.87
C ASP A 73 4.46 -0.78 -1.35
N PHE A 74 4.04 -1.80 -2.09
CA PHE A 74 4.90 -2.76 -2.79
C PHE A 74 4.55 -2.82 -4.27
N SER A 75 4.32 -1.68 -4.89
CA SER A 75 3.96 -1.61 -6.30
C SER A 75 5.19 -1.48 -7.21
N ALA A 76 5.09 -0.68 -8.26
CA ALA A 76 6.21 -0.36 -9.15
C ALA A 76 6.59 1.11 -8.96
N PRO A 77 7.84 1.52 -9.33
CA PRO A 77 8.28 2.89 -9.09
C PRO A 77 7.32 3.95 -9.60
N GLN A 78 6.78 3.78 -10.81
CA GLN A 78 5.86 4.74 -11.39
C GLN A 78 4.57 4.85 -10.56
N ALA A 79 4.06 3.72 -10.09
CA ALA A 79 2.86 3.70 -9.27
C ALA A 79 3.12 4.35 -7.92
N THR A 80 4.26 4.09 -7.29
CA THR A 80 4.65 4.71 -6.03
C THR A 80 4.64 6.24 -6.14
N LEU A 81 5.23 6.78 -7.21
CA LEU A 81 5.27 8.24 -7.39
C LEU A 81 3.86 8.84 -7.50
N SER A 82 2.93 8.12 -8.13
CA SER A 82 1.55 8.59 -8.26
C SER A 82 0.81 8.65 -6.93
N LEU A 83 1.29 7.97 -5.90
CA LEU A 83 0.68 7.98 -4.57
C LEU A 83 1.11 9.18 -3.72
N LEU A 84 2.21 9.83 -4.07
CA LEU A 84 2.81 10.87 -3.22
C LEU A 84 1.87 12.07 -3.02
N ALA A 85 1.40 12.66 -4.12
CA ALA A 85 0.56 13.86 -4.04
C ALA A 85 -0.76 13.61 -3.30
N PRO A 86 -1.55 12.57 -3.64
CA PRO A 86 -2.78 12.31 -2.89
C PRO A 86 -2.54 12.01 -1.42
N SER A 87 -1.45 11.31 -1.10
CA SER A 87 -1.14 10.99 0.30
C SER A 87 -0.75 12.23 1.09
N MET A 88 -0.02 13.16 0.46
CA MET A 88 0.32 14.43 1.08
C MET A 88 -0.92 15.28 1.39
N GLN A 89 -1.92 15.25 0.50
CA GLN A 89 -3.14 16.04 0.68
C GLN A 89 -3.92 15.63 1.94
N VAL A 90 -3.85 14.37 2.33
CA VAL A 90 -4.55 13.85 3.50
C VAL A 90 -3.60 13.48 4.65
N SER A 91 -2.33 13.81 4.52
CA SER A 91 -1.29 13.53 5.52
C SER A 91 -1.21 12.04 5.87
N LEU A 92 -1.28 11.17 4.88
CA LEU A 92 -1.22 9.72 5.07
C LEU A 92 0.24 9.25 5.02
N PRO A 93 0.80 8.78 6.14
CA PRO A 93 2.18 8.26 6.15
C PRO A 93 2.35 7.06 5.22
N LEU A 94 3.54 6.96 4.63
CA LEU A 94 3.85 5.90 3.67
C LEU A 94 5.01 5.04 4.15
N ILE A 95 4.88 3.73 4.00
CA ILE A 95 5.98 2.78 4.09
C ILE A 95 6.17 2.20 2.70
N ILE A 96 7.29 2.51 2.07
CA ILE A 96 7.54 2.14 0.68
C ILE A 96 8.54 0.99 0.63
N GLY A 97 8.08 -0.17 0.19
CA GLY A 97 8.91 -1.35 -0.05
C GLY A 97 9.25 -1.55 -1.52
N THR A 98 8.71 -0.73 -2.40
CA THR A 98 8.99 -0.77 -3.83
C THR A 98 10.48 -0.50 -4.08
N THR A 99 11.08 -1.24 -5.02
CA THR A 99 12.48 -1.12 -5.39
C THR A 99 12.62 -0.69 -6.84
N GLY A 100 13.84 -0.32 -7.24
CA GLY A 100 14.13 0.01 -8.63
C GLY A 100 13.94 1.47 -9.00
N PHE A 101 13.94 2.39 -8.03
CA PHE A 101 13.82 3.81 -8.31
C PHE A 101 15.05 4.37 -8.99
N THR A 102 14.85 5.26 -9.96
CA THR A 102 15.93 6.08 -10.52
C THR A 102 16.34 7.15 -9.51
N GLU A 103 17.47 7.81 -9.75
CA GLU A 103 17.92 8.90 -8.88
C GLU A 103 16.92 10.07 -8.87
N THR A 104 16.33 10.40 -10.02
CA THR A 104 15.29 11.43 -10.11
C THR A 104 14.07 11.07 -9.27
N GLN A 105 13.65 9.80 -9.33
CA GLN A 105 12.50 9.32 -8.55
C GLN A 105 12.79 9.37 -7.05
N LYS A 106 14.00 9.00 -6.64
CA LYS A 106 14.41 9.10 -5.24
C LYS A 106 14.36 10.53 -4.74
N LEU A 107 14.74 11.50 -5.58
CA LEU A 107 14.64 12.91 -5.23
C LEU A 107 13.21 13.36 -5.00
N GLU A 108 12.27 12.89 -5.82
CA GLU A 108 10.85 13.21 -5.63
C GLU A 108 10.33 12.65 -4.31
N ILE A 109 10.69 11.43 -3.96
CA ILE A 109 10.32 10.83 -2.68
C ILE A 109 10.94 11.62 -1.52
N SER A 110 12.20 12.02 -1.65
CA SER A 110 12.88 12.81 -0.64
C SER A 110 12.21 14.16 -0.41
N LYS A 111 11.75 14.82 -1.48
CA LYS A 111 11.00 16.08 -1.36
C LYS A 111 9.68 15.86 -0.62
N ALA A 112 8.94 14.81 -0.98
CA ALA A 112 7.69 14.49 -0.32
C ALA A 112 7.89 14.18 1.16
N SER A 113 9.02 13.58 1.54
CA SER A 113 9.31 13.23 2.93
C SER A 113 9.52 14.44 3.82
N GLN A 114 9.68 15.63 3.26
CA GLN A 114 9.79 16.87 4.04
C GLN A 114 8.44 17.29 4.63
N THR A 115 7.33 16.87 4.02
CA THR A 115 5.98 17.24 4.47
C THR A 115 5.17 16.04 4.91
N LEU A 116 5.63 14.81 4.65
CA LEU A 116 4.90 13.59 4.91
C LEU A 116 5.85 12.54 5.49
N PRO A 117 5.51 11.87 6.60
CA PRO A 117 6.34 10.77 7.09
C PRO A 117 6.43 9.65 6.04
N ILE A 118 7.63 9.38 5.58
CA ILE A 118 7.89 8.31 4.61
C ILE A 118 9.06 7.46 5.11
N VAL A 119 8.84 6.15 5.18
CA VAL A 119 9.91 5.18 5.41
C VAL A 119 10.15 4.46 4.09
N LEU A 120 11.36 4.53 3.58
CA LEU A 120 11.77 3.79 2.40
C LEU A 120 12.51 2.54 2.87
N ALA A 121 11.93 1.37 2.61
CA ALA A 121 12.44 0.11 3.14
C ALA A 121 12.66 -0.90 2.02
N PRO A 122 13.69 -0.70 1.18
CA PRO A 122 13.90 -1.52 -0.02
C PRO A 122 14.31 -2.96 0.28
N ASN A 123 14.65 -3.28 1.53
CA ASN A 123 15.16 -4.60 1.91
C ASN A 123 14.12 -5.49 2.57
N PHE A 124 12.84 -5.17 2.47
CA PHE A 124 11.76 -5.99 3.04
C PHE A 124 11.74 -7.40 2.48
N SER A 125 12.21 -7.58 1.26
CA SER A 125 12.14 -8.86 0.56
C SER A 125 13.32 -9.80 0.83
N VAL A 126 14.23 -9.43 1.66
CA VAL A 126 15.40 -10.28 1.96
C VAL A 126 15.04 -11.51 2.74
#